data_790e06ec6bdd452986f9219896d78d7d
#
_entry.id   790e06ec6bdd452986f9219896d78d7d
#
_cell.length_a   1.000
_cell.length_b   1.000
_cell.length_c   1.000
_cell.angle_alpha   90.00
_cell.angle_beta   90.00
_cell.angle_gamma   90.00
#
_symmetry.space_group_name_H-M   'P 1'
#
loop_
_entity.id
_entity.type
_entity.pdbx_description
1 polymer ?
#
loop_
_entity_poly.entity_id
_entity_poly.type
_entity_poly.pdbx_seq_one_letter_code
_entity_poly.pdbx_strand_id
1 'polypeptide(L)'
;LAKRLAEYGGCYVVLIHPNVTKEKIEFLNAVVPELKRFAWFGTLQQFGDWWTMRDGVSVDARIFEDEMVITVDSELPIQGLRLDLDTDWIPQSPLPDGVSFSPGSVYIAAAGTELSITMNMPEMDR
;
A
#
# COMPACT_ATOMS: atom_id res chain seq x y z
N LEU A 1 12.87 -6.08 -13.19
CA LEU A 1 12.09 -4.86 -13.44
C LEU A 1 10.85 -4.79 -12.54
N ALA A 2 9.89 -5.76 -12.62
CA ALA A 2 8.62 -5.72 -11.87
C ALA A 2 8.80 -5.57 -10.35
N LYS A 3 9.71 -6.29 -9.72
CA LYS A 3 10.02 -6.16 -8.28
C LYS A 3 10.47 -4.74 -7.92
N ARG A 4 11.33 -4.13 -8.72
CA ARG A 4 11.76 -2.73 -8.50
C ARG A 4 10.61 -1.74 -8.64
N LEU A 5 9.69 -1.97 -9.59
CA LEU A 5 8.49 -1.13 -9.72
C LEU A 5 7.58 -1.28 -8.49
N ALA A 6 7.46 -2.48 -7.93
CA ALA A 6 6.67 -2.72 -6.72
C ALA A 6 7.24 -1.98 -5.50
N GLU A 7 8.56 -1.87 -5.37
CA GLU A 7 9.24 -1.11 -4.29
C GLU A 7 8.87 0.39 -4.31
N TYR A 8 8.59 0.94 -5.49
CA TYR A 8 8.24 2.35 -5.67
C TYR A 8 6.74 2.60 -5.93
N GLY A 9 5.90 1.57 -5.84
CA GLY A 9 4.47 1.68 -6.15
C GLY A 9 4.17 1.94 -7.62
N GLY A 10 5.03 1.47 -8.54
CA GLY A 10 4.90 1.68 -9.97
C GLY A 10 3.89 0.77 -10.64
N CYS A 11 3.44 1.16 -11.84
CA CYS A 11 2.56 0.38 -12.70
C CYS A 11 3.36 -0.41 -13.75
N TYR A 12 3.02 -1.69 -13.93
CA TYR A 12 3.61 -2.55 -14.96
C TYR A 12 2.54 -3.01 -15.94
N VAL A 13 2.61 -2.52 -17.17
CA VAL A 13 1.67 -2.87 -18.24
C VAL A 13 2.35 -3.84 -19.21
N VAL A 14 1.75 -5.02 -19.41
CA VAL A 14 2.20 -6.01 -20.39
C VAL A 14 1.32 -5.92 -21.63
N LEU A 15 1.90 -5.48 -22.74
CA LEU A 15 1.22 -5.46 -24.02
C LEU A 15 1.43 -6.78 -24.75
N ILE A 16 0.32 -7.44 -25.10
CA ILE A 16 0.33 -8.71 -25.84
C ILE A 16 -0.50 -8.55 -27.10
N HIS A 17 0.15 -8.73 -28.25
CA HIS A 17 -0.55 -8.77 -29.53
C HIS A 17 -1.12 -10.17 -29.80
N PRO A 18 -2.29 -10.31 -30.46
CA PRO A 18 -2.98 -11.60 -30.66
C PRO A 18 -2.32 -12.53 -31.68
N ASN A 19 -1.26 -12.10 -32.37
CA ASN A 19 -0.45 -12.96 -33.24
C ASN A 19 0.51 -13.83 -32.42
N VAL A 20 0.81 -15.06 -32.83
CA VAL A 20 1.72 -16.01 -32.17
C VAL A 20 1.31 -16.25 -30.71
N THR A 21 0.15 -16.85 -30.51
CA THR A 21 -0.50 -16.97 -29.18
C THR A 21 0.18 -17.96 -28.25
N LYS A 22 0.81 -19.03 -28.78
CA LYS A 22 1.35 -20.12 -27.96
C LYS A 22 2.44 -19.64 -27.00
N GLU A 23 3.47 -19.02 -27.52
CA GLU A 23 4.62 -18.53 -26.72
C GLU A 23 4.20 -17.44 -25.74
N LYS A 24 3.18 -16.65 -26.08
CA LYS A 24 2.65 -15.60 -25.20
C LYS A 24 1.86 -16.16 -24.05
N ILE A 25 1.08 -17.22 -24.28
CA ILE A 25 0.37 -17.94 -23.22
C ILE A 25 1.38 -18.62 -22.29
N GLU A 26 2.42 -19.27 -22.85
CA GLU A 26 3.50 -19.87 -22.06
C GLU A 26 4.21 -18.81 -21.20
N PHE A 27 4.52 -17.64 -21.75
CA PHE A 27 5.09 -16.51 -21.01
C PHE A 27 4.16 -16.05 -19.89
N LEU A 28 2.85 -15.83 -20.16
CA LEU A 28 1.90 -15.42 -19.15
C LEU A 28 1.76 -16.45 -18.04
N ASN A 29 1.68 -17.73 -18.38
CA ASN A 29 1.58 -18.81 -17.40
C ASN A 29 2.82 -18.89 -16.48
N ALA A 30 3.98 -18.50 -16.97
CA ALA A 30 5.19 -18.44 -16.16
C ALA A 30 5.27 -17.16 -15.30
N VAL A 31 4.89 -16.00 -15.83
CA VAL A 31 5.12 -14.71 -15.20
C VAL A 31 3.99 -14.32 -14.24
N VAL A 32 2.72 -14.57 -14.59
CA VAL A 32 1.58 -14.15 -13.77
C VAL A 32 1.60 -14.74 -12.36
N PRO A 33 1.88 -16.04 -12.13
CA PRO A 33 1.97 -16.59 -10.79
C PRO A 33 3.04 -15.92 -9.92
N GLU A 34 4.18 -15.58 -10.53
CA GLU A 34 5.26 -14.88 -9.82
C GLU A 34 4.86 -13.44 -9.45
N LEU A 35 4.23 -12.72 -10.36
CA LEU A 35 3.77 -11.35 -10.11
C LEU A 35 2.67 -11.31 -9.04
N LYS A 36 1.75 -12.27 -9.01
CA LYS A 36 0.67 -12.36 -8.00
C LYS A 36 1.17 -12.44 -6.56
N ARG A 37 2.43 -12.77 -6.33
CA ARG A 37 3.02 -12.87 -4.99
C ARG A 37 3.25 -11.50 -4.35
N PHE A 38 3.32 -10.41 -5.13
CA PHE A 38 3.65 -9.08 -4.65
C PHE A 38 2.98 -7.94 -5.42
N ALA A 39 2.19 -8.23 -6.44
CA ALA A 39 1.54 -7.24 -7.28
C ALA A 39 0.02 -7.41 -7.27
N TRP A 40 -0.68 -6.29 -7.23
CA TRP A 40 -2.10 -6.24 -7.50
C TRP A 40 -2.35 -6.29 -9.02
N PHE A 41 -3.41 -6.95 -9.43
CA PHE A 41 -3.84 -7.05 -10.82
C PHE A 41 -5.17 -6.35 -11.02
N GLY A 42 -5.26 -5.50 -12.00
CA GLY A 42 -6.49 -4.78 -12.32
C GLY A 42 -6.45 -4.14 -13.70
N THR A 43 -7.49 -3.40 -14.01
CA THR A 43 -7.58 -2.61 -15.24
C THR A 43 -6.87 -1.26 -15.08
N LEU A 44 -6.52 -0.62 -16.19
CA LEU A 44 -5.97 0.75 -16.18
C LEU A 44 -6.94 1.74 -15.53
N GLN A 45 -8.26 1.54 -15.68
CA GLN A 45 -9.26 2.37 -15.02
C GLN A 45 -9.17 2.23 -13.49
N GLN A 46 -9.14 1.01 -12.98
CA GLN A 46 -9.01 0.76 -11.53
C GLN A 46 -7.71 1.35 -10.96
N PHE A 47 -6.62 1.26 -11.72
CA PHE A 47 -5.36 1.89 -11.33
C PHE A 47 -5.48 3.42 -11.33
N GLY A 48 -6.11 4.01 -12.34
CA GLY A 48 -6.34 5.46 -12.43
C GLY A 48 -7.21 5.97 -11.28
N ASP A 49 -8.28 5.24 -10.93
CA ASP A 49 -9.17 5.57 -9.82
C ASP A 49 -8.41 5.51 -8.48
N TRP A 50 -7.60 4.46 -8.26
CA TRP A 50 -6.74 4.35 -7.09
C TRP A 50 -5.70 5.48 -7.03
N TRP A 51 -5.08 5.81 -8.18
CA TRP A 51 -4.09 6.90 -8.25
C TRP A 51 -4.72 8.25 -7.89
N THR A 52 -5.92 8.53 -8.40
CA THR A 52 -6.67 9.75 -8.10
C THR A 52 -6.98 9.84 -6.60
N MET A 53 -7.45 8.74 -5.98
CA MET A 53 -7.66 8.67 -4.55
C MET A 53 -6.36 8.94 -3.78
N ARG A 54 -5.28 8.24 -4.12
CA ARG A 54 -3.97 8.36 -3.47
C ARG A 54 -3.41 9.79 -3.56
N ASP A 55 -3.56 10.45 -4.70
CA ASP A 55 -3.06 11.82 -4.94
C ASP A 55 -3.82 12.85 -4.08
N GLY A 56 -5.06 12.56 -3.73
CA GLY A 56 -5.89 13.37 -2.82
C GLY A 56 -5.73 13.04 -1.33
N VAL A 57 -4.85 12.10 -0.95
CA VAL A 57 -4.61 11.76 0.46
C VAL A 57 -3.67 12.77 1.10
N SER A 58 -4.06 13.29 2.25
CA SER A 58 -3.22 14.07 3.16
C SER A 58 -2.85 13.22 4.37
N VAL A 59 -1.59 13.25 4.76
CA VAL A 59 -1.10 12.55 5.96
C VAL A 59 -0.42 13.57 6.86
N ASP A 60 -0.87 13.66 8.10
CA ASP A 60 -0.25 14.44 9.18
C ASP A 60 0.22 13.50 10.29
N ALA A 61 1.41 13.72 10.82
CA ALA A 61 1.96 12.95 11.92
C ALA A 61 2.42 13.91 13.02
N ARG A 62 1.85 13.75 14.20
CA ARG A 62 2.19 14.55 15.39
C ARG A 62 2.79 13.68 16.45
N ILE A 63 3.96 14.07 16.94
CA ILE A 63 4.69 13.35 18.00
C ILE A 63 4.59 14.15 19.29
N PHE A 64 4.15 13.49 20.36
CA PHE A 64 4.09 14.00 21.72
C PHE A 64 4.78 13.00 22.65
N GLU A 65 5.94 13.35 23.18
CA GLU A 65 6.74 12.46 24.02
C GLU A 65 7.01 11.12 23.32
N ASP A 66 6.44 10.02 23.82
CA ASP A 66 6.62 8.66 23.31
C ASP A 66 5.43 8.18 22.44
N GLU A 67 4.51 9.09 22.09
CA GLU A 67 3.33 8.80 21.27
C GLU A 67 3.38 9.56 19.95
N MET A 68 3.00 8.90 18.85
CA MET A 68 2.78 9.52 17.56
C MET A 68 1.33 9.27 17.12
N VAL A 69 0.63 10.33 16.75
CA VAL A 69 -0.69 10.24 16.14
C VAL A 69 -0.57 10.53 14.65
N ILE A 70 -0.93 9.56 13.82
CA ILE A 70 -1.00 9.68 12.37
C ILE A 70 -2.46 9.92 11.99
N THR A 71 -2.74 11.03 11.33
CA THR A 71 -4.06 11.32 10.75
C THR A 71 -3.98 11.24 9.23
N VAL A 72 -4.90 10.52 8.63
CA VAL A 72 -5.00 10.34 7.18
C VAL A 72 -6.36 10.84 6.74
N ASP A 73 -6.37 11.84 5.87
CA ASP A 73 -7.57 12.47 5.31
C ASP A 73 -7.60 12.33 3.80
N SER A 74 -8.79 12.14 3.23
CA SER A 74 -9.00 12.04 1.79
C SER A 74 -10.42 12.50 1.42
N GLU A 75 -10.60 13.03 0.22
CA GLU A 75 -11.93 13.31 -0.33
C GLU A 75 -12.69 12.04 -0.73
N LEU A 76 -11.98 10.95 -0.98
CA LEU A 76 -12.52 9.65 -1.38
C LEU A 76 -12.20 8.58 -0.34
N PRO A 77 -13.01 7.52 -0.23
CA PRO A 77 -12.69 6.38 0.64
C PRO A 77 -11.29 5.82 0.32
N ILE A 78 -10.50 5.64 1.37
CA ILE A 78 -9.10 5.19 1.27
C ILE A 78 -9.07 3.69 1.00
N GLN A 79 -8.28 3.26 0.02
CA GLN A 79 -8.10 1.86 -0.34
C GLN A 79 -6.65 1.56 -0.73
N GLY A 80 -6.10 0.48 -0.16
CA GLY A 80 -4.81 -0.04 -0.56
C GLY A 80 -3.65 0.95 -0.39
N LEU A 81 -3.66 1.73 0.70
CA LEU A 81 -2.60 2.69 1.02
C LEU A 81 -1.59 2.06 1.97
N ARG A 82 -0.31 2.25 1.70
CA ARG A 82 0.79 1.90 2.60
C ARG A 82 1.50 3.16 3.05
N LEU A 83 1.72 3.26 4.35
CA LEU A 83 2.55 4.29 4.98
C LEU A 83 3.82 3.63 5.50
N ASP A 84 4.97 4.09 5.03
CA ASP A 84 6.26 3.65 5.54
C ASP A 84 6.70 4.58 6.69
N LEU A 85 7.22 3.98 7.76
CA LEU A 85 7.65 4.66 8.97
C LEU A 85 9.18 4.61 9.06
N ASP A 86 9.80 5.74 9.40
CA ASP A 86 11.26 5.85 9.49
C ASP A 86 11.85 5.17 10.74
N THR A 87 11.01 4.81 11.71
CA THR A 87 11.42 4.24 13.01
C THR A 87 10.52 3.09 13.43
N ASP A 88 10.96 2.33 14.43
CA ASP A 88 10.28 1.14 14.93
C ASP A 88 9.07 1.47 15.84
N TRP A 89 8.19 2.37 15.39
CA TRP A 89 6.94 2.65 16.06
C TRP A 89 6.04 1.43 16.13
N ILE A 90 5.38 1.23 17.27
CA ILE A 90 4.46 0.11 17.52
C ILE A 90 3.04 0.68 17.63
N PRO A 91 2.06 0.14 16.88
CA PRO A 91 0.69 0.64 16.96
C PRO A 91 0.07 0.34 18.32
N GLN A 92 -0.73 1.29 18.81
CA GLN A 92 -1.59 1.07 19.95
C GLN A 92 -2.75 0.13 19.55
N SER A 93 -2.97 -0.92 20.33
CA SER A 93 -4.03 -1.91 20.05
C SER A 93 -5.35 -1.50 20.73
N PRO A 94 -6.52 -1.77 20.11
CA PRO A 94 -6.69 -2.37 18.78
C PRO A 94 -6.46 -1.36 17.64
N LEU A 95 -5.94 -1.84 16.50
CA LEU A 95 -5.92 -1.06 15.27
C LEU A 95 -7.34 -0.83 14.73
N PRO A 96 -7.59 0.28 14.01
CA PRO A 96 -8.85 0.48 13.30
C PRO A 96 -9.14 -0.63 12.29
N ASP A 97 -10.42 -0.87 12.00
CA ASP A 97 -10.85 -1.83 11.00
C ASP A 97 -10.22 -1.53 9.63
N GLY A 98 -9.77 -2.56 8.94
CA GLY A 98 -9.11 -2.44 7.65
C GLY A 98 -7.66 -1.98 7.70
N VAL A 99 -7.09 -1.77 8.91
CA VAL A 99 -5.68 -1.40 9.11
C VAL A 99 -4.90 -2.59 9.63
N SER A 100 -3.72 -2.80 9.07
CA SER A 100 -2.74 -3.79 9.54
C SER A 100 -1.37 -3.16 9.66
N PHE A 101 -0.52 -3.77 10.48
CA PHE A 101 0.83 -3.30 10.76
C PHE A 101 1.85 -4.40 10.48
N SER A 102 2.98 -4.00 9.95
CA SER A 102 4.22 -4.78 9.94
C SER A 102 5.38 -3.87 10.34
N PRO A 103 6.50 -4.38 10.88
CA PRO A 103 7.62 -3.55 11.28
C PRO A 103 8.01 -2.53 10.19
N GLY A 104 7.98 -1.25 10.55
CA GLY A 104 8.30 -0.13 9.65
C GLY A 104 7.18 0.27 8.68
N SER A 105 5.97 -0.33 8.73
CA SER A 105 4.90 0.09 7.84
C SER A 105 3.49 -0.16 8.38
N VAL A 106 2.56 0.72 8.00
CA VAL A 106 1.12 0.57 8.21
C VAL A 106 0.45 0.37 6.86
N TYR A 107 -0.42 -0.62 6.75
CA TYR A 107 -1.21 -0.88 5.55
C TYR A 107 -2.69 -0.67 5.82
N ILE A 108 -3.31 0.18 5.03
CA ILE A 108 -4.73 0.52 5.07
C ILE A 108 -5.40 -0.17 3.88
N ALA A 109 -6.02 -1.32 4.11
CA ALA A 109 -6.74 -2.06 3.07
C ALA A 109 -7.99 -1.31 2.61
N ALA A 110 -8.75 -0.76 3.58
CA ALA A 110 -9.90 0.09 3.35
C ALA A 110 -10.19 0.94 4.59
N ALA A 111 -10.56 2.20 4.37
CA ALA A 111 -11.05 3.11 5.41
C ALA A 111 -12.05 4.10 4.81
N GLY A 112 -12.73 4.86 5.66
CA GLY A 112 -13.53 6.02 5.25
C GLY A 112 -12.66 7.13 4.65
N THR A 113 -13.14 8.35 4.75
CA THR A 113 -12.42 9.55 4.29
C THR A 113 -11.46 10.12 5.33
N GLU A 114 -11.54 9.63 6.56
CA GLU A 114 -10.69 10.04 7.69
C GLU A 114 -10.29 8.81 8.51
N LEU A 115 -9.04 8.75 8.91
CA LEU A 115 -8.49 7.68 9.74
C LEU A 115 -7.44 8.26 10.69
N SER A 116 -7.47 7.82 11.97
CA SER A 116 -6.44 8.15 12.95
C SER A 116 -5.83 6.87 13.51
N ILE A 117 -4.51 6.84 13.61
CA ILE A 117 -3.73 5.71 14.12
C ILE A 117 -2.77 6.24 15.18
N THR A 118 -2.82 5.67 16.38
CA THR A 118 -1.88 6.00 17.46
C THR A 118 -0.79 4.95 17.52
N MET A 119 0.46 5.42 17.61
CA MET A 119 1.67 4.61 17.68
C MET A 119 2.46 4.99 18.94
N ASN A 120 3.10 4.02 19.56
CA ASN A 120 4.00 4.25 20.71
C ASN A 120 5.45 3.96 20.31
N MET A 121 6.38 4.67 20.92
CA MET A 121 7.79 4.29 20.84
C MET A 121 7.98 2.93 21.52
N PRO A 122 8.81 2.02 20.93
CA PRO A 122 9.18 0.81 21.63
C PRO A 122 9.90 1.17 22.92
N GLU A 123 9.58 0.48 24.02
CA GLU A 123 10.36 0.61 25.26
C GLU A 123 11.82 0.24 24.94
N MET A 124 12.71 1.24 24.99
CA MET A 124 14.12 0.95 24.95
C MET A 124 14.48 0.26 26.27
N ASP A 125 14.90 -0.99 26.19
CA ASP A 125 15.51 -1.67 27.36
C ASP A 125 16.61 -0.78 27.93
N ARG A 126 16.33 -0.21 29.09
CA ARG A 126 17.28 0.60 29.87
C ARG A 126 18.18 -0.30 30.71
#